data_9d848c76cfc474507fb259b7305fa2e2
#
_entry.id   9d848c76cfc474507fb259b7305fa2e2
#
_cell.length_a   1.000
_cell.length_b   1.000
_cell.length_c   1.000
_cell.angle_alpha   90.00
_cell.angle_beta   90.00
_cell.angle_gamma   90.00
#
_symmetry.space_group_name_H-M   'P 1'
#
loop_
_entity.id
_entity.type
_entity.pdbx_description
1 polymer ?
#
loop_
_entity_poly.entity_id
_entity_poly.type
_entity_poly.pdbx_seq_one_letter_code
_entity_poly.pdbx_strand_id
1 'polypeptide(L)'
;MKGAPVLLVEAMPKAPTAAVGAWLRCGSAHEGKEVAGITHLIEHLLLRRCGGRTPEAIAEEIDSLGGAVDAFTTRETCAVTAHVPAERFDEALALVLDAAFAPRFLSDEVELERRVVAAEFDMVQDSPAEVAAEEALAACWGDHPLARPVLGRREVVDRLGVDALARFHRERFVADNLLLVAVGPVDEARLRERVAALPAGGVQHPPLAAPAWHRGVTTEEREGLEQVYADLVLPALPAGDPEILTLGVLHQLLGGGAASRLFRELRDRLGLVYDVGSSIYATAVAGVLEVEFSAPVRQAGACWDAVFRVLERVAAGEISDREVELARRGLVAGVTLGAEGTDAMMEALAGEHLSRGRRFDAAEVRRELEAVTPERVRALAARVVRLDAISGSVCGPRAGLQLPSGVARRVA
;
A
#
# COMPACT_ATOMS: atom_id res chain seq x y z
N MET A 1 22.91 -11.56 7.82
CA MET A 1 23.65 -10.40 8.39
C MET A 1 22.73 -9.74 9.40
N LYS A 2 23.23 -9.34 10.58
CA LYS A 2 22.42 -8.47 11.48
C LYS A 2 22.12 -7.19 10.71
N GLY A 3 20.85 -6.80 10.58
CA GLY A 3 20.47 -5.55 9.96
C GLY A 3 21.06 -4.39 10.75
N ALA A 4 21.56 -3.38 10.07
CA ALA A 4 21.86 -2.11 10.67
C ALA A 4 20.69 -1.15 10.38
N PRO A 5 20.38 -0.19 11.25
CA PRO A 5 19.41 0.85 10.94
C PRO A 5 19.84 1.60 9.68
N VAL A 6 18.88 1.87 8.82
CA VAL A 6 19.10 2.69 7.63
C VAL A 6 18.65 4.11 7.93
N LEU A 7 19.51 5.08 7.65
CA LEU A 7 19.21 6.50 7.75
C LEU A 7 19.34 7.13 6.37
N LEU A 8 18.25 7.70 5.86
CA LEU A 8 18.20 8.50 4.64
C LEU A 8 17.89 9.96 5.02
N VAL A 9 18.74 10.86 4.58
CA VAL A 9 18.56 12.30 4.81
C VAL A 9 18.59 13.04 3.49
N GLU A 10 17.56 13.86 3.24
CA GLU A 10 17.53 14.81 2.13
C GLU A 10 17.54 16.23 2.69
N ALA A 11 18.66 16.89 2.50
CA ALA A 11 18.81 18.28 2.99
C ALA A 11 18.11 19.26 2.02
N MET A 12 17.06 19.91 2.54
CA MET A 12 16.35 21.01 1.86
C MET A 12 16.47 22.29 2.71
N PRO A 13 17.61 23.00 2.70
CA PRO A 13 17.92 24.06 3.69
C PRO A 13 16.99 25.27 3.66
N LYS A 14 16.23 25.45 2.56
CA LYS A 14 15.28 26.55 2.38
C LYS A 14 13.83 26.14 2.51
N ALA A 15 13.55 24.85 2.78
CA ALA A 15 12.19 24.38 2.97
C ALA A 15 11.58 24.99 4.25
N PRO A 16 10.35 25.50 4.20
CA PRO A 16 9.66 26.03 5.38
C PRO A 16 9.16 24.90 6.29
N THR A 17 9.13 23.67 5.79
CA THR A 17 8.68 22.47 6.50
C THR A 17 9.81 21.45 6.59
N ALA A 18 9.63 20.49 7.48
CA ALA A 18 10.46 19.29 7.56
C ALA A 18 9.57 18.06 7.76
N ALA A 19 10.02 16.93 7.25
CA ALA A 19 9.35 15.66 7.41
C ALA A 19 10.30 14.62 8.00
N VAL A 20 9.78 13.74 8.85
CA VAL A 20 10.52 12.61 9.41
C VAL A 20 9.59 11.41 9.50
N GLY A 21 10.11 10.23 9.18
CA GLY A 21 9.37 8.98 9.32
C GLY A 21 10.27 7.84 9.74
N ALA A 22 9.74 7.00 10.62
CA ALA A 22 10.35 5.77 11.09
C ALA A 22 9.55 4.58 10.55
N TRP A 23 10.07 3.89 9.55
CA TRP A 23 9.51 2.64 9.02
C TRP A 23 10.17 1.45 9.66
N LEU A 24 9.38 0.62 10.33
CA LEU A 24 9.80 -0.66 10.88
C LEU A 24 9.45 -1.74 9.85
N ARG A 25 10.44 -2.57 9.46
CA ARG A 25 10.24 -3.70 8.54
C ARG A 25 9.51 -4.84 9.23
N CYS A 26 8.32 -4.58 9.70
CA CYS A 26 7.38 -5.53 10.30
C CYS A 26 5.97 -5.07 10.01
N GLY A 27 5.27 -5.75 9.12
CA GLY A 27 3.87 -5.52 8.80
C GLY A 27 3.06 -6.81 8.97
N SER A 28 1.79 -6.81 8.54
CA SER A 28 0.88 -7.93 8.76
C SER A 28 1.35 -9.26 8.13
N ALA A 29 2.13 -9.19 7.04
CA ALA A 29 2.70 -10.40 6.43
C ALA A 29 3.80 -11.07 7.27
N HIS A 30 4.33 -10.37 8.26
CA HIS A 30 5.35 -10.90 9.17
C HIS A 30 4.76 -11.47 10.47
N GLU A 31 3.45 -11.54 10.58
CA GLU A 31 2.74 -12.09 11.73
C GLU A 31 2.52 -13.60 11.61
N GLY A 32 2.51 -14.30 12.74
CA GLY A 32 1.96 -15.65 12.81
C GLY A 32 0.44 -15.62 12.73
N LYS A 33 -0.18 -16.70 12.23
CA LYS A 33 -1.65 -16.80 12.14
C LYS A 33 -2.34 -16.60 13.50
N GLU A 34 -1.64 -16.95 14.60
CA GLU A 34 -2.13 -16.86 15.99
C GLU A 34 -2.13 -15.43 16.56
N VAL A 35 -1.48 -14.49 15.88
CA VAL A 35 -1.40 -13.08 16.27
C VAL A 35 -1.77 -12.14 15.13
N ALA A 36 -2.50 -12.63 14.12
CA ALA A 36 -2.88 -11.86 12.95
C ALA A 36 -3.67 -10.59 13.33
N GLY A 37 -3.13 -9.42 12.95
CA GLY A 37 -3.63 -8.09 13.32
C GLY A 37 -2.89 -7.42 14.49
N ILE A 38 -1.86 -8.08 15.04
CA ILE A 38 -1.10 -7.54 16.19
C ILE A 38 -0.35 -6.26 15.82
N THR A 39 0.19 -6.16 14.59
CA THR A 39 0.93 -4.97 14.16
C THR A 39 0.02 -3.77 14.03
N HIS A 40 -1.18 -3.97 13.47
CA HIS A 40 -2.18 -2.92 13.34
C HIS A 40 -2.68 -2.45 14.71
N LEU A 41 -2.99 -3.37 15.64
CA LEU A 41 -3.37 -2.99 16.99
C LEU A 41 -2.23 -2.28 17.74
N ILE A 42 -0.96 -2.63 17.51
CA ILE A 42 0.18 -1.91 18.06
C ILE A 42 0.22 -0.50 17.47
N GLU A 43 0.03 -0.34 16.18
CA GLU A 43 0.04 0.96 15.49
C GLU A 43 -0.95 1.94 16.12
N HIS A 44 -2.21 1.54 16.39
CA HIS A 44 -3.19 2.33 17.14
C HIS A 44 -2.69 2.78 18.52
N LEU A 45 -1.80 2.01 19.13
CA LEU A 45 -1.28 2.27 20.48
C LEU A 45 0.03 3.07 20.49
N LEU A 46 0.74 3.22 19.35
CA LEU A 46 2.04 3.90 19.28
C LEU A 46 1.93 5.37 19.69
N LEU A 47 0.91 6.07 19.22
CA LEU A 47 0.63 7.48 19.54
C LEU A 47 -0.36 7.65 20.69
N ARG A 48 -0.67 6.56 21.41
CA ARG A 48 -1.54 6.61 22.57
C ARG A 48 -0.77 6.97 23.85
N ARG A 49 0.36 6.28 24.07
CA ARG A 49 1.23 6.51 25.23
C ARG A 49 2.68 6.14 24.88
N CYS A 50 3.56 7.12 24.82
CA CYS A 50 4.95 6.90 24.47
C CYS A 50 5.89 7.92 25.14
N GLY A 51 7.15 7.56 25.34
CA GLY A 51 8.16 8.46 25.91
C GLY A 51 7.80 9.05 27.28
N GLY A 52 6.98 8.34 28.09
CA GLY A 52 6.49 8.80 29.38
C GLY A 52 5.30 9.76 29.35
N ARG A 53 4.78 10.10 28.16
CA ARG A 53 3.62 11.01 27.96
C ARG A 53 2.31 10.25 28.13
N THR A 54 1.27 10.97 28.56
CA THR A 54 -0.14 10.47 28.57
C THR A 54 -0.82 10.72 27.22
N PRO A 55 -1.98 10.08 26.95
CA PRO A 55 -2.72 10.34 25.71
C PRO A 55 -3.05 11.83 25.49
N GLU A 56 -3.46 12.51 26.55
CA GLU A 56 -3.78 13.94 26.50
C GLU A 56 -2.53 14.79 26.16
N ALA A 57 -1.39 14.48 26.78
CA ALA A 57 -0.14 15.19 26.54
C ALA A 57 0.37 14.96 25.09
N ILE A 58 0.17 13.76 24.53
CA ILE A 58 0.52 13.47 23.12
C ILE A 58 -0.40 14.25 22.18
N ALA A 59 -1.71 14.28 22.44
CA ALA A 59 -2.65 15.04 21.62
C ALA A 59 -2.33 16.55 21.64
N GLU A 60 -2.05 17.12 22.82
CA GLU A 60 -1.63 18.51 22.95
C GLU A 60 -0.30 18.79 22.23
N GLU A 61 0.66 17.86 22.31
CA GLU A 61 1.95 17.98 21.62
C GLU A 61 1.76 17.95 20.09
N ILE A 62 0.97 17.01 19.56
CA ILE A 62 0.64 16.93 18.13
C ILE A 62 -0.01 18.23 17.64
N ASP A 63 -1.01 18.74 18.35
CA ASP A 63 -1.66 20.00 18.01
C ASP A 63 -0.66 21.17 18.04
N SER A 64 0.26 21.19 19.03
CA SER A 64 1.27 22.23 19.17
C SER A 64 2.36 22.19 18.10
N LEU A 65 2.63 21.03 17.51
CA LEU A 65 3.55 20.90 16.38
C LEU A 65 3.08 21.66 15.15
N GLY A 66 1.77 21.88 15.01
CA GLY A 66 1.19 22.66 13.91
C GLY A 66 1.32 21.99 12.54
N GLY A 67 1.41 20.67 12.52
CA GLY A 67 1.53 19.84 11.32
C GLY A 67 0.75 18.54 11.43
N ALA A 68 1.14 17.54 10.67
CA ALA A 68 0.54 16.20 10.71
C ALA A 68 1.50 15.21 11.38
N VAL A 69 0.98 14.37 12.27
CA VAL A 69 1.67 13.20 12.79
C VAL A 69 0.74 12.02 12.60
N ASP A 70 1.23 10.95 11.99
CA ASP A 70 0.42 9.78 11.64
C ASP A 70 1.18 8.48 11.87
N ALA A 71 0.44 7.39 12.02
CA ALA A 71 0.97 6.04 12.04
C ALA A 71 0.15 5.17 11.09
N PHE A 72 0.79 4.23 10.42
CA PHE A 72 0.11 3.31 9.51
C PHE A 72 0.82 1.95 9.43
N THR A 73 0.04 0.94 9.12
CA THR A 73 0.51 -0.42 8.90
C THR A 73 0.23 -0.86 7.47
N THR A 74 1.23 -1.48 6.84
CA THR A 74 1.08 -2.17 5.55
C THR A 74 1.31 -3.67 5.75
N ARG A 75 1.27 -4.45 4.68
CA ARG A 75 1.65 -5.86 4.76
C ARG A 75 3.13 -6.07 5.09
N GLU A 76 4.01 -5.12 4.75
CA GLU A 76 5.46 -5.29 4.93
C GLU A 76 6.07 -4.37 5.99
N THR A 77 5.40 -3.27 6.35
CA THR A 77 5.94 -2.26 7.29
C THR A 77 4.88 -1.74 8.25
N CYS A 78 5.33 -1.24 9.40
CA CYS A 78 4.61 -0.32 10.27
C CYS A 78 5.42 0.97 10.37
N ALA A 79 4.78 2.12 10.26
CA ALA A 79 5.46 3.41 10.24
C ALA A 79 4.83 4.43 11.16
N VAL A 80 5.65 5.37 11.64
CA VAL A 80 5.22 6.62 12.28
C VAL A 80 5.87 7.75 11.53
N THR A 81 5.09 8.72 11.08
CA THR A 81 5.55 9.85 10.27
C THR A 81 5.12 11.18 10.89
N ALA A 82 5.88 12.23 10.60
CA ALA A 82 5.51 13.60 10.95
C ALA A 82 5.93 14.56 9.83
N HIS A 83 5.05 15.52 9.52
CA HIS A 83 5.31 16.64 8.62
C HIS A 83 4.94 17.94 9.34
N VAL A 84 5.92 18.78 9.62
CA VAL A 84 5.79 19.93 10.53
C VAL A 84 6.52 21.16 9.98
N PRO A 85 6.25 22.38 10.52
CA PRO A 85 7.12 23.53 10.32
C PRO A 85 8.57 23.19 10.70
N ALA A 86 9.54 23.71 9.94
CA ALA A 86 10.95 23.33 10.07
C ALA A 86 11.53 23.54 11.48
N GLU A 87 11.10 24.59 12.18
CA GLU A 87 11.50 24.90 13.56
C GLU A 87 10.99 23.90 14.61
N ARG A 88 10.01 23.05 14.24
CA ARG A 88 9.42 22.04 15.14
C ARG A 88 9.99 20.64 14.88
N PHE A 89 10.97 20.51 13.98
CA PHE A 89 11.51 19.22 13.56
C PHE A 89 12.03 18.36 14.72
N ASP A 90 12.79 18.95 15.64
CA ASP A 90 13.39 18.19 16.76
C ASP A 90 12.35 17.59 17.70
N GLU A 91 11.25 18.30 17.91
CA GLU A 91 10.12 17.84 18.73
C GLU A 91 9.37 16.71 18.00
N ALA A 92 9.10 16.88 16.71
CA ALA A 92 8.49 15.87 15.88
C ALA A 92 9.36 14.59 15.81
N LEU A 93 10.68 14.73 15.63
CA LEU A 93 11.62 13.60 15.66
C LEU A 93 11.57 12.86 16.99
N ALA A 94 11.53 13.60 18.12
CA ALA A 94 11.45 12.99 19.44
C ALA A 94 10.14 12.19 19.59
N LEU A 95 9.01 12.76 19.19
CA LEU A 95 7.71 12.09 19.25
C LEU A 95 7.67 10.84 18.36
N VAL A 96 8.15 10.92 17.10
CA VAL A 96 8.19 9.78 16.16
C VAL A 96 9.03 8.63 16.71
N LEU A 97 10.24 8.95 17.27
CA LEU A 97 11.09 7.91 17.85
C LEU A 97 10.52 7.35 19.15
N ASP A 98 9.93 8.17 20.00
CA ASP A 98 9.30 7.71 21.23
C ASP A 98 8.06 6.84 20.94
N ALA A 99 7.25 7.21 19.96
CA ALA A 99 6.12 6.39 19.51
C ALA A 99 6.59 5.02 18.99
N ALA A 100 7.62 5.00 18.13
CA ALA A 100 8.12 3.77 17.56
C ALA A 100 8.85 2.85 18.57
N PHE A 101 9.58 3.41 19.54
CA PHE A 101 10.51 2.62 20.37
C PHE A 101 10.21 2.62 21.87
N ALA A 102 9.37 3.51 22.37
CA ALA A 102 9.04 3.64 23.77
C ALA A 102 7.52 3.72 24.06
N PRO A 103 6.65 2.97 23.33
CA PRO A 103 5.24 2.91 23.67
C PRO A 103 5.04 2.15 24.99
N ARG A 104 3.94 2.43 25.66
CA ARG A 104 3.53 1.72 26.87
C ARG A 104 2.10 1.24 26.72
N PHE A 105 1.90 -0.05 26.77
CA PHE A 105 0.59 -0.68 26.63
C PHE A 105 -0.05 -0.85 28.01
N LEU A 106 -1.19 -0.21 28.24
CA LEU A 106 -2.00 -0.38 29.45
C LEU A 106 -3.27 -1.17 29.09
N SER A 107 -3.73 -2.00 30.03
CA SER A 107 -4.85 -2.94 29.76
C SER A 107 -6.15 -2.24 29.36
N ASP A 108 -6.45 -1.12 29.99
CA ASP A 108 -7.63 -0.31 29.70
C ASP A 108 -7.54 0.42 28.33
N GLU A 109 -6.36 0.89 27.96
CA GLU A 109 -6.10 1.50 26.64
C GLU A 109 -6.15 0.44 25.53
N VAL A 110 -5.56 -0.75 25.74
CA VAL A 110 -5.65 -1.86 24.80
C VAL A 110 -7.11 -2.29 24.58
N GLU A 111 -7.91 -2.35 25.64
CA GLU A 111 -9.34 -2.68 25.55
C GLU A 111 -10.12 -1.60 24.79
N LEU A 112 -9.75 -0.32 24.96
CA LEU A 112 -10.35 0.77 24.22
C LEU A 112 -10.04 0.67 22.72
N GLU A 113 -8.74 0.50 22.37
CA GLU A 113 -8.33 0.40 20.97
C GLU A 113 -8.86 -0.86 20.27
N ARG A 114 -9.00 -1.99 20.98
CA ARG A 114 -9.67 -3.16 20.40
C ARG A 114 -11.12 -2.87 19.97
N ARG A 115 -11.83 -2.01 20.69
CA ARG A 115 -13.19 -1.57 20.28
C ARG A 115 -13.15 -0.66 19.05
N VAL A 116 -12.13 0.19 18.94
CA VAL A 116 -11.92 1.01 17.73
C VAL A 116 -11.62 0.12 16.52
N VAL A 117 -10.67 -0.81 16.66
CA VAL A 117 -10.35 -1.77 15.58
C VAL A 117 -11.56 -2.67 15.26
N ALA A 118 -12.39 -3.04 16.25
CA ALA A 118 -13.63 -3.77 15.97
C ALA A 118 -14.61 -2.96 15.09
N ALA A 119 -14.70 -1.64 15.31
CA ALA A 119 -15.50 -0.76 14.43
C ALA A 119 -14.91 -0.65 13.04
N GLU A 120 -13.59 -0.69 12.87
CA GLU A 120 -12.94 -0.71 11.56
C GLU A 120 -13.22 -2.01 10.79
N PHE A 121 -13.21 -3.17 11.47
CA PHE A 121 -13.69 -4.40 10.85
C PHE A 121 -15.11 -4.28 10.33
N ASP A 122 -16.00 -3.63 11.09
CA ASP A 122 -17.38 -3.40 10.66
C ASP A 122 -17.41 -2.44 9.46
N MET A 123 -16.61 -1.38 9.45
CA MET A 123 -16.50 -0.44 8.31
C MET A 123 -16.03 -1.13 7.03
N VAL A 124 -14.99 -1.98 7.11
CA VAL A 124 -14.51 -2.75 5.95
C VAL A 124 -15.60 -3.72 5.47
N GLN A 125 -16.29 -4.39 6.39
CA GLN A 125 -17.40 -5.28 6.04
C GLN A 125 -18.58 -4.52 5.42
N ASP A 126 -18.82 -3.28 5.78
CA ASP A 126 -19.86 -2.43 5.21
C ASP A 126 -19.46 -1.80 3.86
N SER A 127 -18.20 -1.96 3.43
CA SER A 127 -17.66 -1.50 2.14
C SER A 127 -17.52 -2.66 1.15
N PRO A 128 -18.47 -2.87 0.22
CA PRO A 128 -18.40 -3.97 -0.74
C PRO A 128 -17.16 -3.92 -1.66
N ALA A 129 -16.64 -2.71 -1.92
CA ALA A 129 -15.43 -2.52 -2.72
C ALA A 129 -14.18 -3.02 -1.96
N GLU A 130 -14.03 -2.65 -0.67
CA GLU A 130 -12.90 -3.11 0.15
C GLU A 130 -12.93 -4.62 0.36
N VAL A 131 -14.12 -5.19 0.58
CA VAL A 131 -14.29 -6.64 0.66
C VAL A 131 -13.88 -7.31 -0.65
N ALA A 132 -14.28 -6.79 -1.81
CA ALA A 132 -13.87 -7.35 -3.10
C ALA A 132 -12.35 -7.29 -3.28
N ALA A 133 -11.69 -6.20 -2.90
CA ALA A 133 -10.23 -6.04 -2.99
C ALA A 133 -9.47 -7.02 -2.08
N GLU A 134 -9.86 -7.15 -0.80
CA GLU A 134 -9.23 -8.10 0.13
C GLU A 134 -9.44 -9.56 -0.31
N GLU A 135 -10.64 -9.92 -0.75
CA GLU A 135 -10.96 -11.25 -1.27
C GLU A 135 -10.23 -11.55 -2.59
N ALA A 136 -9.96 -10.55 -3.45
CA ALA A 136 -9.19 -10.73 -4.67
C ALA A 136 -7.73 -11.12 -4.36
N LEU A 137 -7.10 -10.48 -3.37
CA LEU A 137 -5.76 -10.85 -2.91
C LEU A 137 -5.76 -12.23 -2.24
N ALA A 138 -6.78 -12.55 -1.45
CA ALA A 138 -6.95 -13.89 -0.86
C ALA A 138 -7.13 -14.95 -1.94
N ALA A 139 -7.90 -14.68 -2.99
CA ALA A 139 -8.11 -15.60 -4.10
C ALA A 139 -6.81 -15.88 -4.87
N CYS A 140 -6.00 -14.86 -5.18
CA CYS A 140 -4.79 -15.04 -5.97
C CYS A 140 -3.60 -15.62 -5.22
N TRP A 141 -3.46 -15.35 -3.92
CA TRP A 141 -2.30 -15.77 -3.11
C TRP A 141 -2.63 -16.82 -2.03
N GLY A 142 -3.89 -17.18 -1.86
CA GLY A 142 -4.35 -18.23 -0.95
C GLY A 142 -3.90 -18.00 0.50
N ASP A 143 -3.30 -19.02 1.08
CA ASP A 143 -2.83 -18.99 2.49
C ASP A 143 -1.52 -18.21 2.72
N HIS A 144 -0.99 -17.57 1.68
CA HIS A 144 0.26 -16.82 1.80
C HIS A 144 0.12 -15.62 2.75
N PRO A 145 1.16 -15.26 3.54
CA PRO A 145 1.09 -14.10 4.44
C PRO A 145 0.67 -12.78 3.77
N LEU A 146 1.09 -12.54 2.54
CA LEU A 146 0.71 -11.34 1.78
C LEU A 146 -0.77 -11.30 1.37
N ALA A 147 -1.49 -12.44 1.43
CA ALA A 147 -2.93 -12.49 1.18
C ALA A 147 -3.77 -12.03 2.40
N ARG A 148 -3.15 -11.93 3.57
CA ARG A 148 -3.88 -11.60 4.80
C ARG A 148 -4.21 -10.12 4.86
N PRO A 149 -5.43 -9.76 5.32
CA PRO A 149 -5.77 -8.38 5.63
C PRO A 149 -4.80 -7.75 6.65
N VAL A 150 -4.58 -6.45 6.54
CA VAL A 150 -3.76 -5.70 7.51
C VAL A 150 -4.43 -5.68 8.88
N LEU A 151 -5.74 -5.53 8.93
CA LEU A 151 -6.52 -5.63 10.16
C LEU A 151 -6.38 -7.00 10.86
N GLY A 152 -5.98 -8.04 10.14
CA GLY A 152 -5.87 -9.39 10.66
C GLY A 152 -7.20 -10.12 10.72
N ARG A 153 -7.47 -10.78 11.83
CA ARG A 153 -8.71 -11.51 12.10
C ARG A 153 -9.34 -11.03 13.41
N ARG A 154 -10.61 -10.67 13.38
CA ARG A 154 -11.34 -10.16 14.55
C ARG A 154 -11.17 -11.07 15.76
N GLU A 155 -11.39 -12.40 15.60
CA GLU A 155 -11.31 -13.37 16.71
C GLU A 155 -9.90 -13.50 17.30
N VAL A 156 -8.88 -13.14 16.55
CA VAL A 156 -7.49 -13.10 17.02
C VAL A 156 -7.24 -11.80 17.77
N VAL A 157 -7.58 -10.66 17.15
CA VAL A 157 -7.41 -9.32 17.74
C VAL A 157 -8.13 -9.20 19.08
N ASP A 158 -9.35 -9.73 19.22
CA ASP A 158 -10.15 -9.73 20.45
C ASP A 158 -9.45 -10.46 21.62
N ARG A 159 -8.47 -11.32 21.35
CA ARG A 159 -7.73 -12.08 22.39
C ARG A 159 -6.32 -11.54 22.66
N LEU A 160 -5.84 -10.57 21.85
CA LEU A 160 -4.50 -10.01 22.06
C LEU A 160 -4.47 -9.22 23.37
N GLY A 161 -3.61 -9.63 24.29
CA GLY A 161 -3.40 -8.96 25.56
C GLY A 161 -2.09 -8.18 25.59
N VAL A 162 -1.92 -7.36 26.62
CA VAL A 162 -0.73 -6.49 26.83
C VAL A 162 0.59 -7.26 26.69
N ASP A 163 0.68 -8.48 27.24
CA ASP A 163 1.92 -9.26 27.20
C ASP A 163 2.30 -9.67 25.78
N ALA A 164 1.32 -9.98 24.93
CA ALA A 164 1.56 -10.33 23.52
C ALA A 164 2.05 -9.10 22.75
N LEU A 165 1.38 -7.95 22.91
CA LEU A 165 1.76 -6.67 22.29
C LEU A 165 3.17 -6.25 22.72
N ALA A 166 3.45 -6.23 24.03
CA ALA A 166 4.74 -5.85 24.57
C ALA A 166 5.89 -6.78 24.11
N ARG A 167 5.63 -8.08 24.00
CA ARG A 167 6.60 -9.05 23.48
C ARG A 167 6.86 -8.81 22.00
N PHE A 168 5.81 -8.71 21.17
CA PHE A 168 5.93 -8.48 19.73
C PHE A 168 6.65 -7.17 19.44
N HIS A 169 6.26 -6.08 20.10
CA HIS A 169 6.90 -4.79 19.96
C HIS A 169 8.39 -4.87 20.30
N ARG A 170 8.76 -5.40 21.47
CA ARG A 170 10.15 -5.52 21.92
C ARG A 170 11.03 -6.35 20.95
N GLU A 171 10.44 -7.35 20.30
CA GLU A 171 11.13 -8.21 19.35
C GLU A 171 11.30 -7.58 17.97
N ARG A 172 10.37 -6.71 17.55
CA ARG A 172 10.25 -6.23 16.17
C ARG A 172 10.55 -4.75 15.98
N PHE A 173 10.21 -3.91 16.97
CA PHE A 173 10.44 -2.47 16.90
C PHE A 173 11.83 -2.15 17.47
N VAL A 174 12.84 -2.45 16.69
CA VAL A 174 14.25 -2.33 17.03
C VAL A 174 15.03 -1.63 15.92
N ALA A 175 16.17 -1.03 16.27
CA ALA A 175 17.00 -0.30 15.32
C ALA A 175 17.39 -1.14 14.08
N ASP A 176 17.60 -2.44 14.25
CA ASP A 176 17.98 -3.37 13.16
C ASP A 176 16.88 -3.49 12.06
N ASN A 177 15.63 -3.17 12.39
CA ASN A 177 14.49 -3.17 11.47
C ASN A 177 14.11 -1.76 10.98
N LEU A 178 14.81 -0.70 11.45
CA LEU A 178 14.46 0.69 11.17
C LEU A 178 15.01 1.17 9.83
N LEU A 179 14.13 1.83 9.08
CA LEU A 179 14.46 2.84 8.09
C LEU A 179 13.97 4.18 8.63
N LEU A 180 14.89 5.07 8.99
CA LEU A 180 14.59 6.46 9.34
C LEU A 180 14.85 7.35 8.13
N VAL A 181 13.84 8.12 7.73
CA VAL A 181 13.97 9.12 6.66
C VAL A 181 13.70 10.49 7.23
N ALA A 182 14.53 11.46 6.90
CA ALA A 182 14.37 12.85 7.30
C ALA A 182 14.62 13.78 6.12
N VAL A 183 13.72 14.74 5.91
CA VAL A 183 13.76 15.69 4.79
C VAL A 183 13.51 17.10 5.30
N GLY A 184 14.32 18.05 4.86
CA GLY A 184 14.18 19.45 5.26
C GLY A 184 15.50 20.09 5.68
N PRO A 185 15.48 21.19 6.45
CA PRO A 185 16.67 21.81 7.02
C PRO A 185 17.14 21.06 8.29
N VAL A 186 17.62 19.82 8.10
CA VAL A 186 17.91 18.85 9.18
C VAL A 186 19.41 18.60 9.32
N ASP A 187 19.85 18.28 10.55
CA ASP A 187 21.23 17.94 10.88
C ASP A 187 21.43 16.42 10.89
N GLU A 188 22.12 15.89 9.88
CA GLU A 188 22.38 14.46 9.74
C GLU A 188 23.24 13.89 10.89
N ALA A 189 24.20 14.63 11.42
CA ALA A 189 25.07 14.16 12.52
C ALA A 189 24.24 13.89 13.77
N ARG A 190 23.35 14.81 14.11
CA ARG A 190 22.42 14.68 15.23
C ARG A 190 21.43 13.50 15.03
N LEU A 191 20.92 13.30 13.81
CA LEU A 191 20.09 12.14 13.49
C LEU A 191 20.83 10.82 13.70
N ARG A 192 22.09 10.73 13.27
CA ARG A 192 22.95 9.56 13.49
C ARG A 192 23.14 9.24 14.97
N GLU A 193 23.37 10.25 15.81
CA GLU A 193 23.48 10.08 17.25
C GLU A 193 22.18 9.54 17.87
N ARG A 194 21.03 10.09 17.45
CA ARG A 194 19.72 9.62 17.92
C ARG A 194 19.46 8.17 17.53
N VAL A 195 19.75 7.79 16.29
CA VAL A 195 19.58 6.40 15.80
C VAL A 195 20.52 5.43 16.52
N ALA A 196 21.77 5.85 16.80
CA ALA A 196 22.73 5.00 17.52
C ALA A 196 22.33 4.69 18.98
N ALA A 197 21.47 5.51 19.57
CA ALA A 197 20.96 5.30 20.93
C ALA A 197 19.72 4.38 21.01
N LEU A 198 19.15 3.96 19.88
CA LEU A 198 17.95 3.14 19.84
C LEU A 198 18.23 1.68 20.23
N PRO A 199 17.22 0.96 20.77
CA PRO A 199 17.37 -0.45 21.11
C PRO A 199 17.67 -1.28 19.87
N ALA A 200 18.68 -2.16 19.97
CA ALA A 200 19.12 -3.04 18.90
C ALA A 200 18.94 -4.53 19.27
N GLY A 201 19.13 -5.41 18.32
CA GLY A 201 19.21 -6.87 18.59
C GLY A 201 17.88 -7.61 18.60
N GLY A 202 16.87 -7.13 17.89
CA GLY A 202 15.59 -7.81 17.74
C GLY A 202 15.60 -8.96 16.75
N VAL A 203 14.42 -9.52 16.49
CA VAL A 203 14.20 -10.59 15.54
C VAL A 203 13.99 -9.99 14.14
N GLN A 204 14.84 -10.42 13.21
CA GLN A 204 14.62 -10.12 11.80
C GLN A 204 13.78 -11.22 11.16
N HIS A 205 12.88 -10.83 10.27
CA HIS A 205 12.17 -11.79 9.46
C HIS A 205 13.05 -12.31 8.32
N PRO A 206 13.01 -13.61 8.03
CA PRO A 206 13.52 -14.07 6.77
C PRO A 206 12.72 -13.41 5.64
N PRO A 207 13.33 -13.17 4.47
CA PRO A 207 12.59 -12.72 3.31
C PRO A 207 11.38 -13.64 3.06
N LEU A 208 10.22 -13.05 2.74
CA LEU A 208 9.07 -13.84 2.33
C LEU A 208 9.40 -14.59 1.03
N ALA A 209 8.89 -15.80 0.90
CA ALA A 209 8.93 -16.50 -0.38
C ALA A 209 7.90 -15.86 -1.33
N ALA A 210 8.10 -15.97 -2.64
CA ALA A 210 7.07 -15.58 -3.58
C ALA A 210 5.82 -16.48 -3.43
N PRO A 211 4.60 -15.90 -3.41
CA PRO A 211 3.37 -16.68 -3.33
C PRO A 211 3.16 -17.53 -4.59
N ALA A 212 2.53 -18.69 -4.43
CA ALA A 212 1.95 -19.39 -5.56
C ALA A 212 0.77 -18.58 -6.11
N TRP A 213 0.61 -18.57 -7.43
CA TRP A 213 -0.52 -17.90 -8.06
C TRP A 213 -1.70 -18.86 -8.23
N HIS A 214 -2.86 -18.46 -7.76
CA HIS A 214 -4.12 -19.15 -7.98
C HIS A 214 -4.99 -18.30 -8.90
N ARG A 215 -5.67 -18.94 -9.84
CA ARG A 215 -6.63 -18.29 -10.74
C ARG A 215 -8.07 -18.60 -10.31
N GLY A 216 -8.98 -17.78 -10.72
CA GLY A 216 -10.41 -17.93 -10.47
C GLY A 216 -11.01 -16.69 -9.81
N VAL A 217 -12.28 -16.49 -10.02
CA VAL A 217 -13.02 -15.37 -9.46
C VAL A 217 -13.96 -15.89 -8.38
N THR A 218 -13.78 -15.42 -7.16
CA THR A 218 -14.68 -15.69 -6.02
C THR A 218 -15.89 -14.75 -6.08
N THR A 219 -16.98 -15.12 -5.43
CA THR A 219 -18.19 -14.30 -5.36
C THR A 219 -18.68 -14.20 -3.93
N GLU A 220 -19.03 -13.00 -3.50
CA GLU A 220 -19.68 -12.74 -2.23
C GLU A 220 -21.08 -12.17 -2.46
N GLU A 221 -22.09 -12.94 -2.04
CA GLU A 221 -23.50 -12.57 -2.19
C GLU A 221 -23.91 -11.61 -1.06
N ARG A 222 -24.30 -10.38 -1.45
CA ARG A 222 -24.84 -9.37 -0.55
C ARG A 222 -26.14 -8.80 -1.13
N GLU A 223 -27.23 -9.31 -0.65
CA GLU A 223 -28.55 -8.80 -1.03
C GLU A 223 -28.76 -7.36 -0.51
N GLY A 224 -29.56 -6.59 -1.24
CA GLY A 224 -29.84 -5.20 -0.92
C GLY A 224 -28.89 -4.17 -1.54
N LEU A 225 -27.78 -4.60 -2.15
CA LEU A 225 -26.93 -3.73 -2.96
C LEU A 225 -27.56 -3.49 -4.34
N GLU A 226 -27.44 -2.27 -4.85
CA GLU A 226 -27.90 -1.90 -6.19
C GLU A 226 -26.81 -2.09 -7.26
N GLN A 227 -25.57 -2.32 -6.83
CA GLN A 227 -24.39 -2.45 -7.66
C GLN A 227 -23.64 -3.75 -7.38
N VAL A 228 -22.84 -4.19 -8.34
CA VAL A 228 -21.75 -5.14 -8.15
C VAL A 228 -20.43 -4.39 -8.06
N TYR A 229 -19.54 -4.89 -7.24
CA TYR A 229 -18.18 -4.40 -7.04
C TYR A 229 -17.24 -5.52 -7.43
N ALA A 230 -16.38 -5.27 -8.39
CA ALA A 230 -15.45 -6.26 -8.90
C ALA A 230 -14.03 -5.77 -8.77
N ASP A 231 -13.18 -6.65 -8.28
CA ASP A 231 -11.75 -6.48 -8.28
C ASP A 231 -11.10 -7.68 -8.95
N LEU A 232 -10.43 -7.43 -10.08
CA LEU A 232 -9.69 -8.41 -10.85
C LEU A 232 -8.21 -8.18 -10.68
N VAL A 233 -7.48 -9.23 -10.43
CA VAL A 233 -6.02 -9.19 -10.28
C VAL A 233 -5.34 -10.09 -11.31
N LEU A 234 -4.25 -9.58 -11.86
CA LEU A 234 -3.35 -10.24 -12.79
C LEU A 234 -1.97 -10.33 -12.16
N PRO A 235 -1.21 -11.43 -12.37
CA PRO A 235 0.14 -11.53 -11.85
C PRO A 235 1.02 -10.47 -12.49
N ALA A 236 1.68 -9.68 -11.65
CA ALA A 236 2.55 -8.59 -12.08
C ALA A 236 3.94 -8.67 -11.44
N LEU A 237 4.70 -7.60 -11.56
CA LEU A 237 6.10 -7.55 -11.15
C LEU A 237 6.23 -7.21 -9.67
N PRO A 238 7.20 -7.81 -8.96
CA PRO A 238 7.57 -7.34 -7.62
C PRO A 238 8.18 -5.93 -7.69
N ALA A 239 8.16 -5.22 -6.56
CA ALA A 239 8.57 -3.82 -6.48
C ALA A 239 10.03 -3.57 -6.92
N GLY A 240 10.92 -4.54 -6.71
CA GLY A 240 12.33 -4.47 -7.10
C GLY A 240 12.63 -4.82 -8.56
N ASP A 241 11.62 -5.18 -9.37
CA ASP A 241 11.83 -5.58 -10.76
C ASP A 241 12.33 -4.41 -11.63
N PRO A 242 13.33 -4.62 -12.51
CA PRO A 242 13.84 -3.57 -13.42
C PRO A 242 12.78 -2.97 -14.36
N GLU A 243 11.70 -3.69 -14.64
CA GLU A 243 10.62 -3.23 -15.51
C GLU A 243 9.43 -2.61 -14.74
N ILE A 244 9.56 -2.37 -13.43
CA ILE A 244 8.46 -1.83 -12.59
C ILE A 244 7.96 -0.46 -13.12
N LEU A 245 8.84 0.40 -13.62
CA LEU A 245 8.45 1.68 -14.23
C LEU A 245 7.74 1.49 -15.57
N THR A 246 8.11 0.44 -16.34
CA THR A 246 7.38 0.06 -17.56
C THR A 246 5.97 -0.43 -17.21
N LEU A 247 5.81 -1.17 -16.09
CA LEU A 247 4.51 -1.55 -15.56
C LEU A 247 3.71 -0.33 -15.11
N GLY A 248 4.35 0.67 -14.49
CA GLY A 248 3.72 1.96 -14.16
C GLY A 248 3.15 2.66 -15.39
N VAL A 249 3.89 2.68 -16.52
CA VAL A 249 3.38 3.25 -17.77
C VAL A 249 2.23 2.44 -18.34
N LEU A 250 2.29 1.10 -18.28
CA LEU A 250 1.19 0.22 -18.68
C LEU A 250 -0.06 0.45 -17.84
N HIS A 251 0.06 0.51 -16.52
CA HIS A 251 -1.03 0.86 -15.60
C HIS A 251 -1.65 2.21 -15.95
N GLN A 252 -0.83 3.25 -16.10
CA GLN A 252 -1.30 4.61 -16.38
C GLN A 252 -2.15 4.69 -17.66
N LEU A 253 -1.76 3.97 -18.73
CA LEU A 253 -2.56 3.93 -19.95
C LEU A 253 -3.79 3.01 -19.85
N LEU A 254 -3.76 1.98 -18.99
CA LEU A 254 -4.86 1.03 -18.83
C LEU A 254 -6.01 1.63 -18.03
N GLY A 255 -5.73 2.11 -16.79
CA GLY A 255 -6.75 2.58 -15.85
C GLY A 255 -6.31 3.73 -14.95
N GLY A 256 -5.08 4.28 -15.11
CA GLY A 256 -4.50 5.26 -14.19
C GLY A 256 -5.00 6.70 -14.32
N GLY A 257 -6.02 6.98 -15.12
CA GLY A 257 -6.55 8.34 -15.25
C GLY A 257 -7.65 8.50 -16.29
N ALA A 258 -8.19 9.71 -16.42
CA ALA A 258 -9.31 10.00 -17.31
C ALA A 258 -9.04 9.72 -18.81
N ALA A 259 -7.79 9.74 -19.24
CA ALA A 259 -7.41 9.39 -20.61
C ALA A 259 -7.12 7.89 -20.79
N SER A 260 -7.23 7.09 -19.74
CA SER A 260 -6.98 5.64 -19.76
C SER A 260 -8.02 4.89 -20.59
N ARG A 261 -7.69 3.69 -21.00
CA ARG A 261 -8.56 2.86 -21.86
C ARG A 261 -9.82 2.42 -21.16
N LEU A 262 -9.72 1.97 -19.91
CA LEU A 262 -10.86 1.54 -19.13
C LEU A 262 -11.84 2.68 -18.93
N PHE A 263 -11.34 3.84 -18.49
CA PHE A 263 -12.18 5.00 -18.23
C PHE A 263 -12.89 5.48 -19.50
N ARG A 264 -12.16 5.66 -20.61
CA ARG A 264 -12.72 6.10 -21.89
C ARG A 264 -13.72 5.12 -22.48
N GLU A 265 -13.47 3.80 -22.34
CA GLU A 265 -14.37 2.79 -22.89
C GLU A 265 -15.64 2.64 -22.04
N LEU A 266 -15.50 2.41 -20.72
CA LEU A 266 -16.63 2.05 -19.88
C LEU A 266 -17.43 3.29 -19.45
N ARG A 267 -16.76 4.39 -19.11
CA ARG A 267 -17.43 5.61 -18.64
C ARG A 267 -17.82 6.52 -19.78
N ASP A 268 -16.84 7.00 -20.58
CA ASP A 268 -17.11 8.05 -21.56
C ASP A 268 -17.90 7.56 -22.77
N ARG A 269 -17.54 6.36 -23.31
CA ARG A 269 -18.15 5.85 -24.51
C ARG A 269 -19.44 5.06 -24.24
N LEU A 270 -19.43 4.20 -23.23
CA LEU A 270 -20.54 3.28 -22.95
C LEU A 270 -21.47 3.74 -21.82
N GLY A 271 -21.03 4.65 -20.95
CA GLY A 271 -21.81 5.14 -19.82
C GLY A 271 -22.26 4.04 -18.84
N LEU A 272 -21.43 3.00 -18.67
CA LEU A 272 -21.77 1.83 -17.88
C LEU A 272 -21.44 2.01 -16.40
N VAL A 273 -20.42 2.79 -16.08
CA VAL A 273 -19.88 2.94 -14.74
C VAL A 273 -19.68 4.41 -14.40
N TYR A 274 -19.69 4.73 -13.11
CA TYR A 274 -19.25 6.03 -12.61
C TYR A 274 -17.73 6.06 -12.48
N ASP A 275 -17.16 4.99 -11.93
CA ASP A 275 -15.73 4.83 -11.71
C ASP A 275 -15.25 3.46 -12.17
N VAL A 276 -14.04 3.46 -12.75
CA VAL A 276 -13.30 2.27 -13.17
C VAL A 276 -11.83 2.63 -13.21
N GLY A 277 -11.00 1.77 -12.69
CA GLY A 277 -9.58 2.02 -12.59
C GLY A 277 -8.72 0.78 -12.75
N SER A 278 -7.44 1.01 -12.65
CA SER A 278 -6.46 -0.02 -12.37
C SER A 278 -5.48 0.50 -11.35
N SER A 279 -4.83 -0.39 -10.63
CA SER A 279 -3.77 -0.08 -9.68
C SER A 279 -2.64 -1.12 -9.78
N ILE A 280 -1.53 -0.85 -9.12
CA ILE A 280 -0.44 -1.80 -8.96
C ILE A 280 -0.22 -1.96 -7.47
N TYR A 281 -0.36 -3.18 -6.98
CA TYR A 281 0.11 -3.53 -5.65
C TYR A 281 1.36 -4.41 -5.79
N ALA A 282 2.52 -3.87 -5.42
CA ALA A 282 3.82 -4.54 -5.55
C ALA A 282 4.50 -4.64 -4.19
N THR A 283 4.87 -5.85 -3.82
CA THR A 283 5.63 -6.19 -2.60
C THR A 283 7.07 -6.54 -2.97
N ALA A 284 7.91 -6.79 -1.98
CA ALA A 284 9.29 -7.21 -2.22
C ALA A 284 9.42 -8.48 -3.08
N VAL A 285 8.43 -9.38 -3.07
CA VAL A 285 8.52 -10.72 -3.68
C VAL A 285 7.45 -11.02 -4.73
N ALA A 286 6.40 -10.22 -4.83
CA ALA A 286 5.30 -10.42 -5.77
C ALA A 286 4.61 -9.09 -6.10
N GLY A 287 3.83 -9.08 -7.17
CA GLY A 287 2.99 -7.96 -7.53
C GLY A 287 1.71 -8.40 -8.23
N VAL A 288 0.71 -7.53 -8.19
CA VAL A 288 -0.53 -7.65 -8.94
C VAL A 288 -0.80 -6.36 -9.71
N LEU A 289 -1.38 -6.51 -10.88
CA LEU A 289 -2.07 -5.44 -11.61
C LEU A 289 -3.55 -5.64 -11.36
N GLU A 290 -4.16 -4.70 -10.68
CA GLU A 290 -5.56 -4.72 -10.31
C GLU A 290 -6.40 -3.95 -11.34
N VAL A 291 -7.62 -4.41 -11.56
CA VAL A 291 -8.65 -3.73 -12.35
C VAL A 291 -9.93 -3.76 -11.55
N GLU A 292 -10.36 -2.59 -11.12
CA GLU A 292 -11.53 -2.40 -10.28
C GLU A 292 -12.64 -1.65 -11.02
N PHE A 293 -13.88 -2.03 -10.78
CA PHE A 293 -15.05 -1.28 -11.21
C PHE A 293 -16.27 -1.56 -10.34
N SER A 294 -17.17 -0.58 -10.29
CA SER A 294 -18.52 -0.77 -9.76
C SER A 294 -19.56 -0.47 -10.84
N ALA A 295 -20.60 -1.30 -10.91
CA ALA A 295 -21.61 -1.17 -11.92
C ALA A 295 -23.02 -1.52 -11.41
N PRO A 296 -24.09 -0.83 -11.86
CA PRO A 296 -25.45 -1.28 -11.60
C PRO A 296 -25.65 -2.73 -12.05
N VAL A 297 -26.38 -3.53 -11.25
CA VAL A 297 -26.61 -4.96 -11.50
C VAL A 297 -27.01 -5.25 -12.95
N ARG A 298 -27.93 -4.43 -13.50
CA ARG A 298 -28.41 -4.60 -14.90
C ARG A 298 -27.33 -4.36 -15.97
N GLN A 299 -26.24 -3.69 -15.61
CA GLN A 299 -25.13 -3.33 -16.52
C GLN A 299 -23.89 -4.21 -16.30
N ALA A 300 -23.86 -5.01 -15.25
CA ALA A 300 -22.69 -5.81 -14.86
C ALA A 300 -22.16 -6.68 -16.03
N GLY A 301 -23.04 -7.39 -16.75
CA GLY A 301 -22.63 -8.20 -17.91
C GLY A 301 -21.94 -7.39 -19.01
N ALA A 302 -22.47 -6.21 -19.33
CA ALA A 302 -21.87 -5.31 -20.33
C ALA A 302 -20.53 -4.75 -19.87
N CYS A 303 -20.40 -4.47 -18.56
CA CYS A 303 -19.11 -4.03 -17.97
C CYS A 303 -18.05 -5.12 -18.08
N TRP A 304 -18.38 -6.35 -17.73
CA TRP A 304 -17.48 -7.49 -17.88
C TRP A 304 -16.99 -7.63 -19.33
N ASP A 305 -17.89 -7.64 -20.29
CA ASP A 305 -17.54 -7.75 -21.71
C ASP A 305 -16.65 -6.57 -22.17
N ALA A 306 -16.88 -5.36 -21.65
CA ALA A 306 -16.09 -4.19 -22.00
C ALA A 306 -14.68 -4.27 -21.38
N VAL A 307 -14.56 -4.62 -20.10
CA VAL A 307 -13.27 -4.79 -19.41
C VAL A 307 -12.43 -5.83 -20.15
N PHE A 308 -13.00 -7.01 -20.41
CA PHE A 308 -12.26 -8.08 -21.09
C PHE A 308 -11.84 -7.69 -22.51
N ARG A 309 -12.68 -6.99 -23.29
CA ARG A 309 -12.26 -6.45 -24.60
C ARG A 309 -11.07 -5.49 -24.49
N VAL A 310 -11.06 -4.61 -23.48
CA VAL A 310 -9.92 -3.71 -23.25
C VAL A 310 -8.67 -4.51 -22.94
N LEU A 311 -8.75 -5.46 -22.00
CA LEU A 311 -7.62 -6.30 -21.61
C LEU A 311 -7.10 -7.15 -22.79
N GLU A 312 -7.97 -7.75 -23.61
CA GLU A 312 -7.59 -8.49 -24.82
C GLU A 312 -6.77 -7.66 -25.79
N ARG A 313 -7.23 -6.45 -26.07
CA ARG A 313 -6.53 -5.54 -26.99
C ARG A 313 -5.17 -5.10 -26.42
N VAL A 314 -5.10 -4.86 -25.12
CA VAL A 314 -3.83 -4.54 -24.43
C VAL A 314 -2.88 -5.73 -24.49
N ALA A 315 -3.37 -6.94 -24.19
CA ALA A 315 -2.59 -8.18 -24.26
C ALA A 315 -2.08 -8.48 -25.69
N ALA A 316 -2.89 -8.17 -26.71
CA ALA A 316 -2.50 -8.29 -28.10
C ALA A 316 -1.48 -7.23 -28.58
N GLY A 317 -1.08 -6.31 -27.70
CA GLY A 317 -0.14 -5.23 -28.05
C GLY A 317 -0.74 -4.11 -28.88
N GLU A 318 -2.08 -4.03 -28.97
CA GLU A 318 -2.76 -2.92 -29.66
C GLU A 318 -2.65 -1.63 -28.84
N ILE A 319 -1.43 -1.18 -28.59
CA ILE A 319 -1.10 0.01 -27.80
C ILE A 319 -0.41 1.00 -28.77
N SER A 320 -0.95 2.20 -28.89
CA SER A 320 -0.38 3.23 -29.75
C SER A 320 0.78 3.96 -29.03
N ASP A 321 1.73 4.45 -29.82
CA ASP A 321 2.86 5.24 -29.29
C ASP A 321 2.38 6.50 -28.57
N ARG A 322 1.26 7.09 -29.04
CA ARG A 322 0.65 8.26 -28.39
C ARG A 322 0.13 7.96 -26.99
N GLU A 323 -0.46 6.80 -26.75
CA GLU A 323 -0.94 6.41 -25.41
C GLU A 323 0.24 6.23 -24.46
N VAL A 324 1.31 5.57 -24.92
CA VAL A 324 2.53 5.39 -24.12
C VAL A 324 3.16 6.75 -23.79
N GLU A 325 3.26 7.63 -24.77
CA GLU A 325 3.82 8.96 -24.56
C GLU A 325 3.00 9.79 -23.56
N LEU A 326 1.67 9.74 -23.66
CA LEU A 326 0.79 10.46 -22.73
C LEU A 326 0.93 9.93 -21.29
N ALA A 327 0.91 8.60 -21.11
CA ALA A 327 1.08 7.96 -19.81
C ALA A 327 2.45 8.30 -19.20
N ARG A 328 3.52 8.19 -19.99
CA ARG A 328 4.88 8.52 -19.58
C ARG A 328 5.02 9.97 -19.12
N ARG A 329 4.49 10.93 -19.88
CA ARG A 329 4.48 12.35 -19.50
C ARG A 329 3.77 12.60 -18.18
N GLY A 330 2.64 11.94 -17.95
CA GLY A 330 1.92 12.05 -16.69
C GLY A 330 2.77 11.58 -15.50
N LEU A 331 3.44 10.43 -15.62
CA LEU A 331 4.33 9.91 -14.58
C LEU A 331 5.56 10.79 -14.35
N VAL A 332 6.20 11.28 -15.42
CA VAL A 332 7.34 12.21 -15.31
C VAL A 332 6.94 13.51 -14.61
N ALA A 333 5.75 14.03 -14.91
CA ALA A 333 5.22 15.21 -14.22
C ALA A 333 4.95 14.91 -12.74
N GLY A 334 4.39 13.74 -12.42
CA GLY A 334 4.17 13.29 -11.04
C GLY A 334 5.46 13.22 -10.22
N VAL A 335 6.52 12.65 -10.78
CA VAL A 335 7.85 12.62 -10.14
C VAL A 335 8.39 14.04 -9.87
N THR A 336 8.19 14.95 -10.82
CA THR A 336 8.66 16.34 -10.68
C THR A 336 7.92 17.07 -9.57
N LEU A 337 6.58 16.98 -9.56
CA LEU A 337 5.74 17.64 -8.56
C LEU A 337 5.92 17.02 -7.16
N GLY A 338 6.06 15.70 -7.07
CA GLY A 338 6.31 15.00 -5.80
C GLY A 338 7.66 15.32 -5.17
N ALA A 339 8.64 15.81 -5.94
CA ALA A 339 9.95 16.18 -5.42
C ALA A 339 9.99 17.58 -4.75
N GLU A 340 8.92 18.36 -4.80
CA GLU A 340 8.88 19.72 -4.25
C GLU A 340 8.56 19.75 -2.75
N GLY A 341 7.71 18.84 -2.26
CA GLY A 341 7.30 18.75 -0.86
C GLY A 341 8.25 17.91 -0.02
N THR A 342 8.45 18.31 1.25
CA THR A 342 9.29 17.54 2.18
C THR A 342 8.67 16.21 2.56
N ASP A 343 7.35 16.15 2.70
CA ASP A 343 6.56 14.95 2.95
C ASP A 343 6.60 13.98 1.75
N ALA A 344 6.30 14.47 0.56
CA ALA A 344 6.32 13.65 -0.65
C ALA A 344 7.73 13.12 -0.97
N MET A 345 8.78 13.92 -0.69
CA MET A 345 10.17 13.48 -0.82
C MET A 345 10.52 12.41 0.21
N MET A 346 10.03 12.54 1.45
CA MET A 346 10.23 11.54 2.50
C MET A 346 9.61 10.19 2.09
N GLU A 347 8.36 10.20 1.60
CA GLU A 347 7.67 9.01 1.11
C GLU A 347 8.38 8.38 -0.10
N ALA A 348 8.85 9.20 -1.04
CA ALA A 348 9.59 8.73 -2.21
C ALA A 348 10.91 8.05 -1.84
N LEU A 349 11.66 8.63 -0.87
CA LEU A 349 12.89 8.04 -0.34
C LEU A 349 12.62 6.72 0.37
N ALA A 350 11.59 6.67 1.20
CA ALA A 350 11.20 5.45 1.92
C ALA A 350 10.75 4.37 0.94
N GLY A 351 9.83 4.68 0.03
CA GLY A 351 9.29 3.75 -0.95
C GLY A 351 10.36 3.17 -1.88
N GLU A 352 11.27 4.00 -2.42
CA GLU A 352 12.35 3.53 -3.28
C GLU A 352 13.33 2.63 -2.53
N HIS A 353 13.63 2.97 -1.27
CA HIS A 353 14.52 2.14 -0.46
C HIS A 353 13.88 0.81 -0.05
N LEU A 354 12.62 0.84 0.39
CA LEU A 354 11.89 -0.38 0.81
C LEU A 354 11.67 -1.34 -0.37
N SER A 355 11.36 -0.79 -1.56
CA SER A 355 11.05 -1.58 -2.74
C SER A 355 12.28 -2.01 -3.54
N ARG A 356 13.26 -1.14 -3.74
CA ARG A 356 14.40 -1.36 -4.66
C ARG A 356 15.77 -1.34 -3.96
N GLY A 357 15.82 -1.08 -2.64
CA GLY A 357 17.06 -1.05 -1.85
C GLY A 357 18.00 0.12 -2.20
N ARG A 358 17.52 1.12 -2.94
CA ARG A 358 18.32 2.28 -3.37
C ARG A 358 17.72 3.59 -2.85
N ARG A 359 18.53 4.65 -2.89
CA ARG A 359 18.05 6.00 -2.61
C ARG A 359 17.23 6.52 -3.78
N PHE A 360 16.11 7.19 -3.51
CA PHE A 360 15.35 7.90 -4.53
C PHE A 360 16.16 9.09 -5.09
N ASP A 361 16.21 9.18 -6.42
CA ASP A 361 16.73 10.31 -7.20
C ASP A 361 15.71 10.65 -8.29
N ALA A 362 15.05 11.79 -8.16
CA ALA A 362 14.01 12.22 -9.09
C ALA A 362 14.54 12.35 -10.54
N ALA A 363 15.79 12.78 -10.72
CA ALA A 363 16.39 12.90 -12.05
C ALA A 363 16.69 11.53 -12.65
N GLU A 364 17.08 10.55 -11.84
CA GLU A 364 17.29 9.17 -12.29
C GLU A 364 15.97 8.50 -12.66
N VAL A 365 14.95 8.56 -11.80
CA VAL A 365 13.62 8.00 -12.07
C VAL A 365 12.99 8.62 -13.31
N ARG A 366 13.14 9.94 -13.50
CA ARG A 366 12.69 10.60 -14.73
C ARG A 366 13.39 10.05 -15.97
N ARG A 367 14.73 9.92 -15.95
CA ARG A 367 15.49 9.32 -17.06
C ARG A 367 15.05 7.88 -17.34
N GLU A 368 14.84 7.08 -16.31
CA GLU A 368 14.33 5.71 -16.43
C GLU A 368 12.94 5.69 -17.09
N LEU A 369 12.03 6.58 -16.68
CA LEU A 369 10.70 6.72 -17.27
C LEU A 369 10.80 7.19 -18.74
N GLU A 370 11.64 8.18 -19.04
CA GLU A 370 11.87 8.68 -20.39
C GLU A 370 12.45 7.62 -21.33
N ALA A 371 13.16 6.64 -20.79
CA ALA A 371 13.70 5.50 -21.54
C ALA A 371 12.69 4.36 -21.80
N VAL A 372 11.47 4.44 -21.24
CA VAL A 372 10.41 3.46 -21.51
C VAL A 372 9.88 3.67 -22.93
N THR A 373 10.09 2.67 -23.81
CA THR A 373 9.62 2.72 -25.21
C THR A 373 8.28 2.02 -25.39
N PRO A 374 7.52 2.37 -26.45
CA PRO A 374 6.27 1.67 -26.77
C PRO A 374 6.44 0.15 -26.95
N GLU A 375 7.57 -0.30 -27.52
CA GLU A 375 7.88 -1.71 -27.72
C GLU A 375 8.02 -2.44 -26.37
N ARG A 376 8.70 -1.83 -25.39
CA ARG A 376 8.84 -2.38 -24.04
C ARG A 376 7.47 -2.50 -23.36
N VAL A 377 6.61 -1.48 -23.48
CA VAL A 377 5.26 -1.52 -22.90
C VAL A 377 4.42 -2.61 -23.55
N ARG A 378 4.45 -2.77 -24.89
CA ARG A 378 3.74 -3.85 -25.62
C ARG A 378 4.24 -5.23 -25.20
N ALA A 379 5.55 -5.40 -25.13
CA ALA A 379 6.16 -6.68 -24.70
C ALA A 379 5.79 -7.04 -23.25
N LEU A 380 5.79 -6.07 -22.34
CA LEU A 380 5.37 -6.28 -20.96
C LEU A 380 3.87 -6.57 -20.88
N ALA A 381 3.04 -5.84 -21.62
CA ALA A 381 1.60 -6.06 -21.67
C ALA A 381 1.25 -7.51 -22.04
N ALA A 382 1.91 -8.07 -23.06
CA ALA A 382 1.73 -9.47 -23.47
C ALA A 382 2.13 -10.50 -22.39
N ARG A 383 3.04 -10.13 -21.47
CA ARG A 383 3.50 -10.98 -20.37
C ARG A 383 2.64 -10.88 -19.12
N VAL A 384 2.14 -9.68 -18.81
CA VAL A 384 1.42 -9.37 -17.57
C VAL A 384 -0.10 -9.49 -17.76
N VAL A 385 -0.65 -8.98 -18.87
CA VAL A 385 -2.09 -9.01 -19.11
C VAL A 385 -2.51 -10.39 -19.65
N ARG A 386 -2.44 -11.38 -18.78
CA ARG A 386 -2.75 -12.79 -19.10
C ARG A 386 -4.16 -13.12 -18.65
N LEU A 387 -5.09 -13.14 -19.58
CA LEU A 387 -6.50 -13.45 -19.29
C LEU A 387 -6.73 -14.87 -18.73
N ASP A 388 -5.83 -15.80 -19.06
CA ASP A 388 -5.83 -17.17 -18.52
C ASP A 388 -5.29 -17.27 -17.08
N ALA A 389 -4.75 -16.18 -16.54
CA ALA A 389 -4.21 -16.10 -15.20
C ALA A 389 -5.02 -15.16 -14.28
N ILE A 390 -6.17 -14.66 -14.74
CA ILE A 390 -6.98 -13.77 -13.92
C ILE A 390 -7.44 -14.46 -12.64
N SER A 391 -7.31 -13.75 -11.54
CA SER A 391 -7.95 -14.02 -10.26
C SER A 391 -8.79 -12.81 -9.85
N GLY A 392 -9.56 -12.91 -8.79
CA GLY A 392 -10.32 -11.76 -8.32
C GLY A 392 -11.51 -12.12 -7.45
N SER A 393 -12.29 -11.09 -7.13
CA SER A 393 -13.54 -11.22 -6.39
C SER A 393 -14.62 -10.31 -6.92
N VAL A 394 -15.85 -10.70 -6.70
CA VAL A 394 -17.06 -9.92 -7.02
C VAL A 394 -17.99 -9.94 -5.82
N CYS A 395 -18.34 -8.77 -5.32
CA CYS A 395 -19.31 -8.59 -4.26
C CYS A 395 -20.58 -7.92 -4.80
N GLY A 396 -21.75 -8.45 -4.46
CA GLY A 396 -23.01 -7.86 -4.90
C GLY A 396 -24.22 -8.78 -4.72
N PRO A 397 -25.41 -8.35 -5.16
CA PRO A 397 -26.59 -9.20 -5.11
C PRO A 397 -26.49 -10.33 -6.13
N ARG A 398 -27.10 -11.47 -5.82
CA ARG A 398 -27.05 -12.70 -6.62
C ARG A 398 -27.28 -12.51 -8.12
N ALA A 399 -28.20 -11.60 -8.47
CA ALA A 399 -28.53 -11.31 -9.87
C ALA A 399 -27.35 -10.69 -10.66
N GLY A 400 -26.40 -10.04 -9.96
CA GLY A 400 -25.23 -9.39 -10.55
C GLY A 400 -23.95 -10.24 -10.55
N LEU A 401 -23.93 -11.35 -9.80
CA LEU A 401 -22.74 -12.19 -9.64
C LEU A 401 -22.50 -13.16 -10.81
N GLN A 402 -23.44 -13.28 -11.75
CA GLN A 402 -23.28 -14.15 -12.89
C GLN A 402 -22.30 -13.57 -13.91
N LEU A 403 -21.13 -14.17 -13.99
CA LEU A 403 -20.16 -13.83 -15.03
C LEU A 403 -20.71 -14.24 -16.41
N PRO A 404 -20.59 -13.40 -17.45
CA PRO A 404 -20.93 -13.78 -18.81
C PRO A 404 -20.22 -15.08 -19.20
N SER A 405 -20.88 -15.97 -19.96
CA SER A 405 -20.34 -17.30 -20.29
C SER A 405 -18.98 -17.24 -21.01
N GLY A 406 -18.71 -16.15 -21.74
CA GLY A 406 -17.40 -15.88 -22.35
C GLY A 406 -16.32 -15.55 -21.32
N VAL A 407 -16.66 -14.80 -20.29
CA VAL A 407 -15.78 -14.44 -19.16
C VAL A 407 -15.58 -15.65 -18.26
N ALA A 408 -16.66 -16.31 -17.85
CA ALA A 408 -16.61 -17.49 -16.98
C ALA A 408 -15.66 -18.58 -17.50
N ARG A 409 -15.66 -18.84 -18.83
CA ARG A 409 -14.73 -19.82 -19.45
C ARG A 409 -13.26 -19.41 -19.41
N ARG A 410 -12.94 -18.13 -19.22
CA ARG A 410 -11.58 -17.62 -19.19
C ARG A 410 -11.00 -17.60 -17.78
N VAL A 411 -11.85 -17.44 -16.78
CA VAL A 411 -11.46 -17.38 -15.36
C VAL A 411 -11.64 -18.71 -14.63
N ALA A 412 -12.27 -19.69 -15.26
CA ALA A 412 -12.32 -21.09 -14.79
C ALA A 412 -11.02 -21.81 -15.16
#